data_43058f32b85fe6594c40b44ae20e643b
#
_entry.id   43058f32b85fe6594c40b44ae20e643b
#
_cell.length_a   1.000
_cell.length_b   1.000
_cell.length_c   1.000
_cell.angle_alpha   90.00
_cell.angle_beta   90.00
_cell.angle_gamma   90.00
#
_symmetry.space_group_name_H-M   'P 1'
#
loop_
_entity.id
_entity.type
_entity.pdbx_description
1 polymer ?
#
loop_
_entity_poly.entity_id
_entity_poly.type
_entity_poly.pdbx_seq_one_letter_code
_entity_poly.pdbx_strand_id
1 'polypeptide(L)'
;MGLRDWFVGLTAVVIVGGGAAACAARHSTHATIDVDAPVALADQPVHVRVSGLRAREDVTVASQAADAKGQLWRGEATFAADGDGVVDLDRSAPVSGTYGDADGMGLFWSMGPATGDPDEAWFSPGYPDAAGAFEVRLTVTVAGREIAARTLTRQWNATGVTHRTLTLDVDGVAGVLFLPSPGAVRRTGVLLLGGSEGGVGRKYDAALLASHGYPALALGYFGVPGLPETLRDIPLEYFVTAARLLRAQPGADPRGVVVNGYSRGSEAALLLAESYPDVVRGAILYAPNDTVWPGFPNGGNAWTIDGAPVPRTAIPVTHVAGPVLAIAGGKDRVWPSAAQAQRIMQRLDDAHVTAAHQALVYPDAGHGVGSFPYLAAGTSVTSPGTDVARSLGGTREADAAARSDGWPKVLAFLAA
;
A
#
# COMPACT_ATOMS: atom_id res chain seq x y z
N MET A 1 37.91 -68.65 -73.47
CA MET A 1 36.58 -68.82 -74.02
C MET A 1 35.60 -68.38 -72.93
N GLY A 2 34.86 -67.31 -72.94
CA GLY A 2 34.45 -66.33 -73.89
C GLY A 2 33.79 -65.23 -73.03
N LEU A 3 34.03 -64.03 -73.44
CA LEU A 3 33.48 -62.77 -72.90
C LEU A 3 31.97 -62.69 -73.06
N ARG A 4 31.31 -62.04 -72.16
CA ARG A 4 30.09 -61.28 -72.43
C ARG A 4 29.95 -60.09 -71.48
N ASP A 5 30.01 -58.89 -72.10
CA ASP A 5 29.78 -57.57 -71.48
C ASP A 5 28.34 -57.39 -71.07
N TRP A 6 28.12 -56.73 -69.87
CA TRP A 6 26.83 -56.14 -69.51
C TRP A 6 27.07 -54.70 -69.07
N PHE A 7 26.66 -53.76 -69.90
CA PHE A 7 26.53 -52.34 -69.56
C PHE A 7 25.38 -52.16 -68.58
N VAL A 8 25.64 -51.55 -67.42
CA VAL A 8 24.63 -51.07 -66.52
C VAL A 8 24.64 -49.54 -66.59
N GLY A 9 23.55 -48.97 -67.10
CA GLY A 9 23.35 -47.52 -67.19
C GLY A 9 23.09 -46.96 -65.86
N LEU A 10 23.88 -45.94 -65.42
CA LEU A 10 23.67 -45.12 -64.24
C LEU A 10 22.66 -44.05 -64.59
N THR A 11 21.44 -44.12 -64.00
CA THR A 11 20.46 -43.05 -64.02
C THR A 11 20.73 -42.12 -62.83
N ALA A 12 21.22 -40.91 -63.09
CA ALA A 12 21.42 -39.89 -62.07
C ALA A 12 20.06 -39.30 -61.66
N VAL A 13 19.63 -39.58 -60.45
CA VAL A 13 18.47 -38.89 -59.81
C VAL A 13 18.98 -37.60 -59.25
N VAL A 14 18.61 -36.46 -59.82
CA VAL A 14 18.84 -35.14 -59.30
C VAL A 14 17.75 -34.88 -58.20
N ILE A 15 18.12 -34.98 -56.92
CA ILE A 15 17.28 -34.52 -55.79
C ILE A 15 17.43 -33.02 -55.72
N VAL A 16 16.43 -32.31 -56.22
CA VAL A 16 16.29 -30.88 -55.96
C VAL A 16 15.83 -30.72 -54.46
N GLY A 17 16.78 -30.54 -53.58
CA GLY A 17 16.53 -30.19 -52.18
C GLY A 17 15.96 -28.78 -52.09
N GLY A 18 14.63 -28.68 -52.00
CA GLY A 18 13.98 -27.43 -51.62
C GLY A 18 14.37 -27.06 -50.18
N GLY A 19 15.37 -26.21 -50.03
CA GLY A 19 15.70 -25.59 -48.77
C GLY A 19 14.56 -24.66 -48.33
N ALA A 20 13.70 -25.13 -47.44
CA ALA A 20 12.86 -24.24 -46.67
C ALA A 20 13.78 -23.38 -45.81
N ALA A 21 14.05 -22.15 -46.26
CA ALA A 21 14.65 -21.13 -45.42
C ALA A 21 13.66 -20.84 -44.31
N ALA A 22 13.85 -21.46 -43.15
CA ALA A 22 13.22 -21.02 -41.93
C ALA A 22 13.65 -19.57 -41.70
N CYS A 23 12.76 -18.63 -41.99
CA CYS A 23 12.91 -17.25 -41.49
C CYS A 23 12.92 -17.31 -39.98
N ALA A 24 14.10 -17.46 -39.41
CA ALA A 24 14.29 -17.24 -37.98
C ALA A 24 13.80 -15.82 -37.68
N ALA A 25 12.67 -15.72 -37.02
CA ALA A 25 12.13 -14.43 -36.59
C ALA A 25 13.22 -13.74 -35.76
N ARG A 26 13.77 -12.65 -36.30
CA ARG A 26 14.78 -11.89 -35.57
C ARG A 26 14.07 -11.11 -34.53
N HIS A 27 14.23 -11.44 -33.26
CA HIS A 27 13.68 -10.67 -32.12
C HIS A 27 14.35 -9.30 -31.99
N SER A 28 13.66 -8.35 -31.33
CA SER A 28 14.25 -7.08 -30.97
C SER A 28 15.49 -7.30 -30.10
N THR A 29 16.54 -6.54 -30.38
CA THR A 29 17.80 -6.61 -29.63
C THR A 29 18.03 -5.41 -28.74
N HIS A 30 17.27 -4.36 -28.98
CA HIS A 30 17.30 -3.12 -28.23
C HIS A 30 15.86 -2.62 -28.05
N ALA A 31 15.53 -2.27 -26.81
CA ALA A 31 14.30 -1.57 -26.47
C ALA A 31 14.67 -0.43 -25.55
N THR A 32 13.76 0.54 -25.41
CA THR A 32 13.89 1.63 -24.44
C THR A 32 12.76 1.53 -23.44
N ILE A 33 13.08 1.69 -22.16
CA ILE A 33 12.10 1.86 -21.07
C ILE A 33 12.05 3.34 -20.75
N ASP A 34 10.97 4.00 -21.17
CA ASP A 34 10.69 5.38 -20.83
C ASP A 34 9.84 5.45 -19.57
N VAL A 35 10.24 6.28 -18.63
CA VAL A 35 9.53 6.53 -17.38
C VAL A 35 9.50 8.03 -17.16
N ASP A 36 8.31 8.59 -16.97
CA ASP A 36 8.10 10.03 -16.81
C ASP A 36 8.76 10.58 -15.54
N ALA A 37 8.68 9.83 -14.43
CA ALA A 37 9.23 10.21 -13.13
C ALA A 37 10.08 9.06 -12.53
N PRO A 38 11.35 8.89 -12.96
CA PRO A 38 12.20 7.82 -12.46
C PRO A 38 12.57 7.96 -10.98
N VAL A 39 12.41 9.14 -10.42
CA VAL A 39 12.48 9.44 -8.98
C VAL A 39 11.15 10.07 -8.59
N ALA A 40 10.37 9.38 -7.77
CA ALA A 40 9.02 9.81 -7.35
C ALA A 40 8.72 9.33 -5.94
N LEU A 41 7.78 9.99 -5.26
CA LEU A 41 7.27 9.48 -3.98
C LEU A 41 6.63 8.08 -4.18
N ALA A 42 6.69 7.25 -3.15
CA ALA A 42 6.20 5.88 -3.22
C ALA A 42 4.67 5.78 -3.46
N ASP A 43 3.93 6.81 -3.13
CA ASP A 43 2.48 6.93 -3.35
C ASP A 43 2.11 7.62 -4.68
N GLN A 44 3.09 8.09 -5.46
CA GLN A 44 2.84 8.68 -6.78
C GLN A 44 2.91 7.61 -7.87
N PRO A 45 1.96 7.57 -8.82
CA PRO A 45 2.08 6.70 -9.97
C PRO A 45 3.26 7.13 -10.85
N VAL A 46 3.78 6.20 -11.63
CA VAL A 46 4.77 6.45 -12.68
C VAL A 46 4.27 5.83 -13.98
N HIS A 47 4.44 6.55 -15.09
CA HIS A 47 4.04 6.06 -16.41
C HIS A 47 5.22 5.35 -17.07
N VAL A 48 5.05 4.05 -17.36
CA VAL A 48 6.08 3.21 -17.96
C VAL A 48 5.69 2.85 -19.37
N ARG A 49 6.57 3.14 -20.33
CA ARG A 49 6.41 2.81 -21.73
C ARG A 49 7.64 2.09 -22.26
N VAL A 50 7.45 0.98 -22.94
CA VAL A 50 8.51 0.24 -23.65
C VAL A 50 8.37 0.49 -25.14
N SER A 51 9.44 0.90 -25.80
CA SER A 51 9.47 1.18 -27.25
C SER A 51 10.66 0.50 -27.92
N GLY A 52 10.68 0.49 -29.27
CA GLY A 52 11.74 -0.15 -30.05
C GLY A 52 11.56 -1.68 -30.19
N LEU A 53 10.36 -2.18 -29.88
CA LEU A 53 9.97 -3.58 -30.10
C LEU A 53 9.53 -3.77 -31.57
N ARG A 54 9.35 -5.01 -31.97
CA ARG A 54 8.66 -5.30 -33.23
C ARG A 54 7.16 -5.25 -33.03
N ALA A 55 6.46 -4.90 -34.10
CA ALA A 55 5.01 -5.00 -34.11
C ALA A 55 4.56 -6.43 -33.73
N ARG A 56 3.66 -6.52 -32.76
CA ARG A 56 3.08 -7.77 -32.24
C ARG A 56 4.11 -8.72 -31.57
N GLU A 57 5.27 -8.23 -31.16
CA GLU A 57 6.26 -9.03 -30.45
C GLU A 57 5.83 -9.27 -29.01
N ASP A 58 5.87 -10.52 -28.55
CA ASP A 58 5.66 -10.84 -27.15
C ASP A 58 6.88 -10.43 -26.32
N VAL A 59 6.63 -9.64 -25.30
CA VAL A 59 7.66 -9.10 -24.40
C VAL A 59 7.25 -9.26 -22.96
N THR A 60 8.17 -9.70 -22.11
CA THR A 60 7.96 -9.74 -20.66
C THR A 60 8.63 -8.53 -20.03
N VAL A 61 7.84 -7.75 -19.28
CA VAL A 61 8.32 -6.66 -18.45
C VAL A 61 8.23 -7.11 -16.99
N ALA A 62 9.33 -6.94 -16.26
CA ALA A 62 9.37 -7.32 -14.85
C ALA A 62 9.90 -6.19 -13.99
N SER A 63 9.40 -6.11 -12.77
CA SER A 63 9.91 -5.28 -11.68
C SER A 63 10.63 -6.15 -10.64
N GLN A 64 11.66 -5.62 -10.01
CA GLN A 64 12.38 -6.28 -8.92
C GLN A 64 12.79 -5.25 -7.87
N ALA A 65 12.56 -5.57 -6.60
CA ALA A 65 12.98 -4.77 -5.46
C ALA A 65 13.46 -5.69 -4.32
N ALA A 66 14.25 -5.15 -3.39
CA ALA A 66 14.64 -5.86 -2.17
C ALA A 66 13.91 -5.26 -0.97
N ASP A 67 13.44 -6.10 -0.05
CA ASP A 67 12.93 -5.65 1.23
C ASP A 67 14.06 -5.31 2.22
N ALA A 68 13.71 -4.83 3.42
CA ALA A 68 14.68 -4.45 4.45
C ALA A 68 15.56 -5.61 4.95
N LYS A 69 15.18 -6.86 4.66
CA LYS A 69 15.94 -8.06 4.99
C LYS A 69 16.79 -8.56 3.82
N GLY A 70 16.75 -7.86 2.67
CA GLY A 70 17.43 -8.26 1.44
C GLY A 70 16.71 -9.35 0.65
N GLN A 71 15.48 -9.73 1.02
CA GLN A 71 14.67 -10.66 0.24
C GLN A 71 14.21 -9.98 -1.05
N LEU A 72 14.39 -10.67 -2.18
CA LEU A 72 13.96 -10.18 -3.48
C LEU A 72 12.46 -10.40 -3.68
N TRP A 73 11.81 -9.38 -4.21
CA TRP A 73 10.42 -9.36 -4.63
C TRP A 73 10.35 -9.09 -6.12
N ARG A 74 9.43 -9.75 -6.82
CA ARG A 74 9.30 -9.64 -8.26
C ARG A 74 7.83 -9.57 -8.69
N GLY A 75 7.52 -8.63 -9.59
CA GLY A 75 6.33 -8.60 -10.41
C GLY A 75 6.71 -8.83 -11.86
N GLU A 76 5.88 -9.50 -12.65
CA GLU A 76 6.12 -9.65 -14.08
C GLU A 76 4.82 -9.75 -14.87
N ALA A 77 4.87 -9.28 -16.10
CA ALA A 77 3.76 -9.39 -17.02
C ALA A 77 4.27 -9.49 -18.47
N THR A 78 3.61 -10.33 -19.27
CA THR A 78 3.90 -10.49 -20.69
C THR A 78 2.85 -9.74 -21.50
N PHE A 79 3.31 -8.96 -22.46
CA PHE A 79 2.49 -8.13 -23.34
C PHE A 79 2.77 -8.46 -24.79
N ALA A 80 1.79 -8.25 -25.66
CA ALA A 80 2.00 -8.15 -27.10
C ALA A 80 2.19 -6.66 -27.45
N ALA A 81 3.34 -6.31 -28.05
CA ALA A 81 3.58 -4.95 -28.54
C ALA A 81 2.51 -4.56 -29.58
N ASP A 82 2.17 -3.30 -29.63
CA ASP A 82 1.23 -2.76 -30.62
C ASP A 82 1.81 -2.74 -32.05
N GLY A 83 1.09 -2.14 -33.01
CA GLY A 83 1.53 -2.04 -34.41
C GLY A 83 2.78 -1.20 -34.62
N ASP A 84 3.10 -0.32 -33.69
CA ASP A 84 4.25 0.58 -33.69
C ASP A 84 5.43 0.04 -32.85
N GLY A 85 5.30 -1.18 -32.32
CA GLY A 85 6.33 -1.80 -31.47
C GLY A 85 6.43 -1.19 -30.08
N VAL A 86 5.29 -0.83 -29.48
CA VAL A 86 5.20 -0.18 -28.18
C VAL A 86 4.34 -1.00 -27.23
N VAL A 87 4.70 -1.00 -25.95
CA VAL A 87 3.89 -1.42 -24.82
C VAL A 87 3.78 -0.23 -23.85
N ASP A 88 2.57 0.25 -23.63
CA ASP A 88 2.23 1.30 -22.67
C ASP A 88 1.49 0.65 -21.50
N LEU A 89 2.10 0.59 -20.32
CA LEU A 89 1.56 -0.16 -19.19
C LEU A 89 0.21 0.38 -18.69
N ASP A 90 -0.06 1.67 -18.89
CA ASP A 90 -1.35 2.27 -18.50
C ASP A 90 -2.52 1.83 -19.38
N ARG A 91 -2.23 1.31 -20.58
CA ARG A 91 -3.22 1.01 -21.63
C ARG A 91 -3.19 -0.44 -22.10
N SER A 92 -2.04 -1.09 -21.98
CA SER A 92 -1.84 -2.45 -22.46
C SER A 92 -2.21 -3.43 -21.36
N ALA A 93 -3.27 -4.21 -21.56
CA ALA A 93 -3.55 -5.35 -20.69
C ALA A 93 -2.50 -6.45 -20.93
N PRO A 94 -1.93 -7.08 -19.89
CA PRO A 94 -1.02 -8.18 -20.04
C PRO A 94 -1.73 -9.43 -20.60
N VAL A 95 -1.02 -10.21 -21.41
CA VAL A 95 -1.47 -11.52 -21.87
C VAL A 95 -1.39 -12.55 -20.73
N SER A 96 -0.40 -12.39 -19.85
CA SER A 96 -0.20 -13.19 -18.66
C SER A 96 0.71 -12.45 -17.68
N GLY A 97 0.68 -12.82 -16.40
CA GLY A 97 1.57 -12.21 -15.42
C GLY A 97 1.05 -12.28 -13.99
N THR A 98 1.59 -11.43 -13.14
CA THR A 98 1.21 -11.31 -11.73
C THR A 98 -0.04 -10.46 -11.52
N TYR A 99 -0.55 -9.83 -12.59
CA TYR A 99 -1.82 -9.10 -12.64
C TYR A 99 -2.44 -9.24 -14.05
N GLY A 100 -3.73 -8.90 -14.23
CA GLY A 100 -4.47 -9.25 -15.44
C GLY A 100 -5.02 -8.08 -16.26
N ASP A 101 -5.34 -6.96 -15.63
CA ASP A 101 -5.93 -5.79 -16.30
C ASP A 101 -4.86 -4.74 -16.67
N ALA A 102 -5.21 -3.79 -17.55
CA ALA A 102 -4.34 -2.66 -17.85
C ALA A 102 -4.17 -1.79 -16.60
N ASP A 103 -2.96 -1.79 -16.04
CA ASP A 103 -2.60 -1.03 -14.85
C ASP A 103 -1.12 -0.63 -14.89
N GLY A 104 -0.84 0.67 -15.03
CA GLY A 104 0.52 1.22 -15.07
C GLY A 104 1.35 0.90 -13.82
N MET A 105 0.68 0.69 -12.67
CA MET A 105 1.33 0.33 -11.42
C MET A 105 1.22 -1.16 -11.08
N GLY A 106 0.66 -1.96 -11.97
CA GLY A 106 0.46 -3.39 -11.78
C GLY A 106 1.74 -4.14 -11.38
N LEU A 107 2.85 -3.84 -12.04
CA LEU A 107 4.15 -4.43 -11.72
C LEU A 107 4.67 -4.11 -10.31
N PHE A 108 4.15 -3.07 -9.64
CA PHE A 108 4.59 -2.66 -8.30
C PHE A 108 3.77 -3.34 -7.20
N TRP A 109 2.45 -3.20 -7.24
CA TRP A 109 1.59 -3.78 -6.20
C TRP A 109 1.47 -5.30 -6.30
N SER A 110 1.68 -5.88 -7.49
CA SER A 110 1.58 -7.31 -7.70
C SER A 110 2.86 -8.11 -7.39
N MET A 111 3.97 -7.44 -7.05
CA MET A 111 5.19 -8.15 -6.65
C MET A 111 4.90 -9.22 -5.59
N GLY A 112 5.55 -10.37 -5.74
CA GLY A 112 5.58 -11.42 -4.73
C GLY A 112 7.01 -11.72 -4.29
N PRO A 113 7.21 -12.36 -3.13
CA PRO A 113 8.51 -12.80 -2.68
C PRO A 113 9.06 -13.88 -3.61
N ALA A 114 10.38 -14.02 -3.68
CA ALA A 114 11.02 -15.06 -4.49
C ALA A 114 10.63 -16.48 -4.05
N THR A 115 10.24 -16.66 -2.81
CA THR A 115 9.75 -17.92 -2.23
C THR A 115 8.62 -17.65 -1.26
N GLY A 116 7.62 -18.53 -1.19
CA GLY A 116 6.46 -18.39 -0.32
C GLY A 116 5.22 -17.95 -1.06
N ASP A 117 4.12 -17.84 -0.32
CA ASP A 117 2.82 -17.41 -0.84
C ASP A 117 2.75 -15.88 -0.84
N PRO A 118 2.53 -15.22 -1.99
CA PRO A 118 2.37 -13.77 -2.04
C PRO A 118 1.15 -13.27 -1.26
N ASP A 119 0.13 -14.10 -1.01
CA ASP A 119 -1.02 -13.73 -0.19
C ASP A 119 -0.71 -13.72 1.31
N GLU A 120 0.36 -14.38 1.74
CA GLU A 120 0.83 -14.38 3.14
C GLU A 120 2.01 -13.42 3.36
N ALA A 121 2.44 -12.70 2.33
CA ALA A 121 3.66 -11.91 2.35
C ALA A 121 3.38 -10.40 2.19
N TRP A 122 4.20 -9.58 2.84
CA TRP A 122 4.10 -8.13 2.83
C TRP A 122 5.47 -7.54 2.49
N PHE A 123 5.53 -6.80 1.39
CA PHE A 123 6.76 -6.12 1.00
C PHE A 123 7.05 -4.99 1.99
N SER A 124 8.14 -5.11 2.73
CA SER A 124 8.56 -4.16 3.75
C SER A 124 9.97 -3.66 3.44
N PRO A 125 10.13 -2.66 2.55
CA PRO A 125 11.42 -1.99 2.36
C PRO A 125 11.81 -1.22 3.63
N GLY A 126 13.00 -0.62 3.66
CA GLY A 126 13.45 0.13 4.82
C GLY A 126 12.48 1.22 5.25
N TYR A 127 12.23 1.31 6.55
CA TYR A 127 11.35 2.36 7.09
C TYR A 127 11.91 3.77 6.85
N PRO A 128 11.05 4.78 6.68
CA PRO A 128 11.44 6.16 6.36
C PRO A 128 12.40 6.83 7.35
N ASP A 129 12.39 6.39 8.60
CA ASP A 129 13.30 6.85 9.65
C ASP A 129 14.69 6.18 9.59
N ALA A 130 14.86 5.16 8.74
CA ALA A 130 16.13 4.46 8.53
C ALA A 130 16.62 4.58 7.07
N ALA A 131 15.69 4.62 6.10
CA ALA A 131 16.00 4.69 4.68
C ALA A 131 15.02 5.64 3.97
N GLY A 132 15.50 6.67 3.32
CA GLY A 132 14.67 7.67 2.64
C GLY A 132 14.00 7.20 1.36
N ALA A 133 14.39 6.04 0.81
CA ALA A 133 13.90 5.50 -0.45
C ALA A 133 14.21 4.00 -0.59
N PHE A 134 13.61 3.39 -1.59
CA PHE A 134 13.98 2.06 -2.09
C PHE A 134 14.04 2.08 -3.63
N GLU A 135 14.74 1.11 -4.21
CA GLU A 135 14.90 1.00 -5.65
C GLU A 135 14.02 -0.10 -6.22
N VAL A 136 13.50 0.14 -7.43
CA VAL A 136 12.80 -0.84 -8.25
C VAL A 136 13.52 -0.92 -9.59
N ARG A 137 14.06 -2.11 -9.94
CA ARG A 137 14.65 -2.37 -11.24
C ARG A 137 13.58 -2.92 -12.18
N LEU A 138 13.34 -2.23 -13.27
CA LEU A 138 12.54 -2.71 -14.39
C LEU A 138 13.44 -3.40 -15.42
N THR A 139 12.96 -4.51 -15.99
CA THR A 139 13.64 -5.24 -17.06
C THR A 139 12.67 -5.59 -18.18
N VAL A 140 13.14 -5.59 -19.40
CA VAL A 140 12.40 -6.03 -20.59
C VAL A 140 13.11 -7.25 -21.18
N THR A 141 12.37 -8.33 -21.36
CA THR A 141 12.89 -9.61 -21.84
C THR A 141 12.11 -10.06 -23.07
N VAL A 142 12.80 -10.45 -24.13
CA VAL A 142 12.24 -11.06 -25.34
C VAL A 142 12.91 -12.40 -25.57
N ALA A 143 12.12 -13.45 -25.78
CA ALA A 143 12.61 -14.82 -25.97
C ALA A 143 13.65 -15.26 -24.92
N GLY A 144 13.42 -14.90 -23.65
CA GLY A 144 14.28 -15.26 -22.52
C GLY A 144 15.57 -14.42 -22.39
N ARG A 145 15.76 -13.41 -23.24
CA ARG A 145 16.93 -12.53 -23.19
C ARG A 145 16.55 -11.12 -22.75
N GLU A 146 17.21 -10.59 -21.74
CA GLU A 146 17.09 -9.18 -21.33
C GLU A 146 17.61 -8.27 -22.44
N ILE A 147 16.79 -7.32 -22.89
CA ILE A 147 17.09 -6.36 -23.95
C ILE A 147 17.08 -4.90 -23.48
N ALA A 148 16.49 -4.62 -22.33
CA ALA A 148 16.53 -3.32 -21.68
C ALA A 148 16.37 -3.46 -20.16
N ALA A 149 16.95 -2.51 -19.43
CA ALA A 149 16.72 -2.38 -17.99
C ALA A 149 16.76 -0.90 -17.58
N ARG A 150 16.01 -0.57 -16.51
CA ARG A 150 16.00 0.76 -15.89
C ARG A 150 15.73 0.64 -14.40
N THR A 151 16.44 1.43 -13.58
CA THR A 151 16.18 1.54 -12.15
C THR A 151 15.41 2.81 -11.85
N LEU A 152 14.42 2.68 -10.95
CA LEU A 152 13.61 3.76 -10.42
C LEU A 152 13.87 3.88 -8.92
N THR A 153 13.79 5.11 -8.41
CA THR A 153 13.87 5.39 -6.98
C THR A 153 12.48 5.78 -6.47
N ARG A 154 11.97 5.03 -5.51
CA ARG A 154 10.69 5.29 -4.83
C ARG A 154 11.00 5.93 -3.47
N GLN A 155 10.70 7.20 -3.32
CA GLN A 155 11.04 8.00 -2.13
C GLN A 155 9.93 7.96 -1.09
N TRP A 156 10.30 7.89 0.17
CA TRP A 156 9.39 8.07 1.31
C TRP A 156 9.24 9.54 1.69
N ASN A 157 10.30 10.30 1.53
CA ASN A 157 10.38 11.68 1.98
C ASN A 157 10.66 12.62 0.80
N ALA A 158 9.81 13.62 0.61
CA ALA A 158 10.13 14.75 -0.25
C ALA A 158 11.31 15.55 0.33
N THR A 159 12.01 16.30 -0.53
CA THR A 159 13.12 17.15 -0.11
C THR A 159 12.70 18.10 1.01
N GLY A 160 13.47 18.13 2.09
CA GLY A 160 13.25 19.00 3.24
C GLY A 160 12.30 18.44 4.31
N VAL A 161 11.66 17.28 4.07
CA VAL A 161 10.95 16.57 5.14
C VAL A 161 11.95 16.08 6.18
N THR A 162 11.64 16.30 7.44
CA THR A 162 12.46 15.88 8.58
C THR A 162 11.67 14.90 9.46
N HIS A 163 12.38 14.07 10.23
CA HIS A 163 11.75 13.19 11.20
C HIS A 163 12.49 13.19 12.54
N ARG A 164 11.78 12.80 13.58
CA ARG A 164 12.31 12.62 14.94
C ARG A 164 11.60 11.48 15.64
N THR A 165 12.37 10.57 16.22
CA THR A 165 11.84 9.54 17.12
C THR A 165 11.44 10.20 18.45
N LEU A 166 10.22 9.89 18.91
CA LEU A 166 9.68 10.30 20.21
C LEU A 166 9.81 9.15 21.20
N THR A 167 10.14 9.50 22.45
CA THR A 167 10.28 8.52 23.55
C THR A 167 9.44 8.93 24.73
N LEU A 168 8.98 7.95 25.52
CA LEU A 168 8.15 8.18 26.70
C LEU A 168 8.83 9.10 27.71
N ASP A 169 10.13 8.90 27.95
CA ASP A 169 10.88 9.65 28.95
C ASP A 169 11.05 11.13 28.63
N VAL A 170 11.12 11.46 27.33
CA VAL A 170 11.37 12.84 26.87
C VAL A 170 10.07 13.53 26.42
N ASP A 171 9.24 12.78 25.69
CA ASP A 171 8.08 13.34 24.96
C ASP A 171 6.74 12.96 25.61
N GLY A 172 6.74 12.03 26.56
CA GLY A 172 5.53 11.46 27.16
C GLY A 172 4.76 10.53 26.22
N VAL A 173 5.26 10.31 24.99
CA VAL A 173 4.69 9.43 23.97
C VAL A 173 5.80 8.74 23.19
N ALA A 174 5.50 7.58 22.61
CA ALA A 174 6.45 6.82 21.77
C ALA A 174 5.97 6.81 20.31
N GLY A 175 6.84 7.16 19.36
CA GLY A 175 6.46 7.20 17.95
C GLY A 175 7.53 7.81 17.06
N VAL A 176 7.16 8.09 15.82
CA VAL A 176 8.00 8.84 14.88
C VAL A 176 7.20 10.01 14.32
N LEU A 177 7.71 11.21 14.58
CA LEU A 177 7.16 12.45 14.08
C LEU A 177 7.83 12.83 12.77
N PHE A 178 7.05 13.09 11.73
CA PHE A 178 7.51 13.61 10.46
C PHE A 178 6.97 15.04 10.26
N LEU A 179 7.82 15.95 9.84
CA LEU A 179 7.47 17.35 9.60
C LEU A 179 7.74 17.71 8.13
N PRO A 180 6.82 18.46 7.50
CA PRO A 180 7.03 19.01 6.16
C PRO A 180 8.26 19.91 6.09
N SER A 181 8.68 20.21 4.86
CA SER A 181 9.75 21.18 4.62
C SER A 181 9.48 22.51 5.33
N PRO A 182 10.50 23.16 5.89
CA PRO A 182 10.37 24.46 6.53
C PRO A 182 9.73 25.50 5.61
N GLY A 183 8.80 26.28 6.13
CA GLY A 183 8.07 27.32 5.37
C GLY A 183 6.86 26.80 4.59
N ALA A 184 6.53 25.51 4.67
CA ALA A 184 5.27 24.99 4.14
C ALA A 184 4.07 25.69 4.79
N VAL A 185 2.96 25.78 4.03
CA VAL A 185 1.68 26.29 4.55
C VAL A 185 1.22 25.43 5.73
N ARG A 186 0.71 26.06 6.77
CA ARG A 186 0.15 25.32 7.91
C ARG A 186 -1.02 24.45 7.48
N ARG A 187 -0.96 23.18 7.88
CA ARG A 187 -1.99 22.17 7.60
C ARG A 187 -2.34 21.41 8.88
N THR A 188 -3.48 20.73 8.86
CA THR A 188 -3.87 19.90 10.00
C THR A 188 -2.80 18.85 10.28
N GLY A 189 -2.50 18.63 11.57
CA GLY A 189 -1.64 17.51 11.94
C GLY A 189 -2.40 16.19 11.83
N VAL A 190 -1.74 15.12 11.40
CA VAL A 190 -2.33 13.78 11.27
C VAL A 190 -1.69 12.83 12.28
N LEU A 191 -2.49 12.34 13.24
CA LEU A 191 -2.09 11.33 14.20
C LEU A 191 -2.46 9.96 13.64
N LEU A 192 -1.47 9.09 13.40
CA LEU A 192 -1.67 7.78 12.77
C LEU A 192 -1.58 6.66 13.81
N LEU A 193 -2.62 5.82 13.82
CA LEU A 193 -2.77 4.68 14.73
C LEU A 193 -2.83 3.38 13.93
N GLY A 194 -1.96 2.44 14.28
CA GLY A 194 -2.00 1.06 13.77
C GLY A 194 -3.17 0.26 14.33
N GLY A 195 -3.26 -1.00 13.94
CA GLY A 195 -4.26 -1.96 14.41
C GLY A 195 -3.80 -2.78 15.61
N SER A 196 -4.03 -4.08 15.55
CA SER A 196 -3.68 -5.03 16.62
C SER A 196 -2.26 -5.60 16.52
N GLU A 197 -1.45 -5.13 15.56
CA GLU A 197 -0.06 -5.51 15.37
C GLU A 197 0.88 -4.95 16.43
N GLY A 198 0.52 -3.85 17.07
CA GLY A 198 1.37 -3.14 18.02
C GLY A 198 2.58 -2.44 17.39
N GLY A 199 3.43 -1.84 18.22
CA GLY A 199 4.59 -1.11 17.76
C GLY A 199 4.26 0.21 17.05
N VAL A 200 5.18 0.72 16.22
CA VAL A 200 5.02 1.95 15.41
C VAL A 200 4.90 1.56 13.94
N GLY A 201 3.71 1.12 13.53
CA GLY A 201 3.49 0.51 12.21
C GLY A 201 3.24 1.47 11.05
N ARG A 202 2.80 2.71 11.30
CA ARG A 202 2.30 3.65 10.27
C ARG A 202 3.33 4.68 9.79
N LYS A 203 4.62 4.34 9.84
CA LYS A 203 5.71 5.26 9.49
C LYS A 203 5.74 5.66 8.01
N TYR A 204 5.40 4.74 7.10
CA TYR A 204 5.35 5.02 5.66
C TYR A 204 4.28 6.08 5.35
N ASP A 205 3.07 5.88 5.89
CA ASP A 205 1.98 6.83 5.72
C ASP A 205 2.33 8.21 6.30
N ALA A 206 2.96 8.23 7.47
CA ALA A 206 3.36 9.49 8.12
C ALA A 206 4.39 10.27 7.29
N ALA A 207 5.39 9.58 6.73
CA ALA A 207 6.41 10.18 5.88
C ALA A 207 5.81 10.75 4.59
N LEU A 208 4.91 10.00 3.93
CA LEU A 208 4.22 10.45 2.73
C LEU A 208 3.27 11.62 3.01
N LEU A 209 2.52 11.59 4.10
CA LEU A 209 1.68 12.73 4.52
C LEU A 209 2.52 13.98 4.77
N ALA A 210 3.68 13.85 5.44
CA ALA A 210 4.61 14.96 5.61
C ALA A 210 5.16 15.48 4.28
N SER A 211 5.38 14.59 3.32
CA SER A 211 5.78 14.94 1.96
C SER A 211 4.69 15.70 1.18
N HIS A 212 3.41 15.48 1.52
CA HIS A 212 2.26 16.25 1.05
C HIS A 212 1.96 17.49 1.91
N GLY A 213 2.83 17.82 2.85
CA GLY A 213 2.74 19.06 3.64
C GLY A 213 1.96 18.93 4.96
N TYR A 214 1.58 17.73 5.40
CA TYR A 214 0.86 17.49 6.65
C TYR A 214 1.82 17.04 7.75
N PRO A 215 2.02 17.79 8.86
CA PRO A 215 2.71 17.25 10.03
C PRO A 215 2.06 15.93 10.46
N ALA A 216 2.84 14.86 10.59
CA ALA A 216 2.29 13.52 10.81
C ALA A 216 3.05 12.77 11.90
N LEU A 217 2.32 12.12 12.81
CA LEU A 217 2.88 11.33 13.90
C LEU A 217 2.41 9.87 13.79
N ALA A 218 3.30 8.96 13.47
CA ALA A 218 3.08 7.53 13.63
C ALA A 218 3.27 7.17 15.10
N LEU A 219 2.18 6.84 15.81
CA LEU A 219 2.17 6.60 17.24
C LEU A 219 2.20 5.12 17.57
N GLY A 220 3.09 4.71 18.49
CA GLY A 220 3.03 3.45 19.19
C GLY A 220 2.22 3.61 20.48
N TYR A 221 1.28 2.72 20.73
CA TYR A 221 0.43 2.80 21.94
C TYR A 221 0.34 1.49 22.71
N PHE A 222 0.93 0.41 22.18
CA PHE A 222 1.27 -0.83 22.89
C PHE A 222 2.36 -1.58 22.09
N GLY A 223 2.99 -2.60 22.70
CA GLY A 223 4.07 -3.35 22.05
C GLY A 223 5.33 -2.52 21.79
N VAL A 224 5.52 -1.45 22.56
CA VAL A 224 6.70 -0.58 22.54
C VAL A 224 7.27 -0.52 23.96
N PRO A 225 8.59 -0.48 24.16
CA PRO A 225 9.19 -0.38 25.49
C PRO A 225 8.58 0.71 26.34
N GLY A 226 8.16 0.37 27.56
CA GLY A 226 7.51 1.28 28.50
C GLY A 226 5.99 1.44 28.34
N LEU A 227 5.40 0.86 27.29
CA LEU A 227 3.94 0.78 27.08
C LEU A 227 3.44 -0.65 27.33
N PRO A 228 2.11 -0.87 27.45
CA PRO A 228 1.56 -2.22 27.57
C PRO A 228 2.03 -3.13 26.43
N GLU A 229 2.32 -4.39 26.74
CA GLU A 229 2.76 -5.37 25.73
C GLU A 229 1.66 -5.73 24.74
N THR A 230 0.41 -5.61 25.16
CA THR A 230 -0.78 -5.98 24.39
C THR A 230 -1.79 -4.84 24.37
N LEU A 231 -2.75 -4.91 23.45
CA LEU A 231 -3.86 -3.97 23.37
C LEU A 231 -4.83 -4.17 24.56
N ARG A 232 -4.48 -3.64 25.71
CA ARG A 232 -5.24 -3.79 26.94
C ARG A 232 -5.11 -2.57 27.83
N ASP A 233 -6.27 -2.08 28.30
CA ASP A 233 -6.41 -0.95 29.23
C ASP A 233 -5.62 0.29 28.78
N ILE A 234 -5.61 0.58 27.47
CA ILE A 234 -4.90 1.73 26.90
C ILE A 234 -5.70 3.00 27.20
N PRO A 235 -5.11 3.99 27.91
CA PRO A 235 -5.78 5.23 28.22
C PRO A 235 -5.91 6.13 26.99
N LEU A 236 -7.11 6.64 26.70
CA LEU A 236 -7.33 7.57 25.59
C LEU A 236 -6.57 8.88 25.80
N GLU A 237 -6.25 9.26 27.03
CA GLU A 237 -5.46 10.42 27.40
C GLU A 237 -4.03 10.37 26.84
N TYR A 238 -3.49 9.16 26.62
CA TYR A 238 -2.19 8.97 25.96
C TYR A 238 -2.22 9.50 24.52
N PHE A 239 -3.28 9.19 23.79
CA PHE A 239 -3.46 9.69 22.42
C PHE A 239 -3.72 11.21 22.40
N VAL A 240 -4.43 11.74 23.40
CA VAL A 240 -4.64 13.19 23.57
C VAL A 240 -3.31 13.91 23.80
N THR A 241 -2.40 13.31 24.57
CA THR A 241 -1.04 13.84 24.76
C THR A 241 -0.29 13.89 23.43
N ALA A 242 -0.35 12.82 22.63
CA ALA A 242 0.25 12.78 21.30
C ALA A 242 -0.36 13.82 20.35
N ALA A 243 -1.69 13.97 20.36
CA ALA A 243 -2.41 14.94 19.55
C ALA A 243 -2.03 16.39 19.92
N ARG A 244 -1.92 16.71 21.21
CA ARG A 244 -1.46 18.02 21.69
C ARG A 244 -0.02 18.32 21.30
N LEU A 245 0.88 17.31 21.42
CA LEU A 245 2.26 17.42 20.96
C LEU A 245 2.32 17.70 19.45
N LEU A 246 1.56 16.98 18.66
CA LEU A 246 1.51 17.15 17.20
C LEU A 246 0.96 18.53 16.82
N ARG A 247 -0.13 18.96 17.46
CA ARG A 247 -0.73 20.28 17.24
C ARG A 247 0.22 21.44 17.54
N ALA A 248 1.16 21.25 18.45
CA ALA A 248 2.16 22.26 18.84
C ALA A 248 3.35 22.34 17.88
N GLN A 249 3.45 21.44 16.87
CA GLN A 249 4.59 21.42 15.96
C GLN A 249 4.57 22.59 14.96
N PRO A 250 5.74 23.04 14.51
CA PRO A 250 5.84 23.96 13.39
C PRO A 250 5.08 23.42 12.15
N GLY A 251 4.32 24.28 11.50
CA GLY A 251 3.52 23.89 10.32
C GLY A 251 2.20 23.18 10.65
N ALA A 252 1.92 22.83 11.89
CA ALA A 252 0.63 22.30 12.31
C ALA A 252 -0.43 23.40 12.50
N ASP A 253 -1.68 23.10 12.14
CA ASP A 253 -2.82 23.95 12.45
C ASP A 253 -3.14 23.84 13.95
N PRO A 254 -3.16 24.96 14.69
CA PRO A 254 -3.41 24.94 16.13
C PRO A 254 -4.86 24.59 16.51
N ARG A 255 -5.80 24.56 15.55
CA ARG A 255 -7.21 24.26 15.82
C ARG A 255 -7.45 22.81 16.25
N GLY A 256 -6.61 21.87 15.82
CA GLY A 256 -6.71 20.47 16.19
C GLY A 256 -6.02 19.54 15.19
N VAL A 257 -6.16 18.24 15.42
CA VAL A 257 -5.59 17.19 14.58
C VAL A 257 -6.67 16.32 13.97
N VAL A 258 -6.36 15.66 12.86
CA VAL A 258 -7.13 14.54 12.33
C VAL A 258 -6.48 13.24 12.83
N VAL A 259 -7.28 12.31 13.35
CA VAL A 259 -6.79 10.98 13.73
C VAL A 259 -7.09 10.00 12.60
N ASN A 260 -6.05 9.35 12.09
CA ASN A 260 -6.13 8.31 11.07
C ASN A 260 -5.89 6.96 11.74
N GLY A 261 -6.93 6.15 11.88
CA GLY A 261 -6.87 4.85 12.53
C GLY A 261 -7.14 3.70 11.57
N TYR A 262 -6.34 2.65 11.67
CA TYR A 262 -6.53 1.40 10.93
C TYR A 262 -6.98 0.28 11.87
N SER A 263 -8.01 -0.49 11.48
CA SER A 263 -8.46 -1.65 12.25
C SER A 263 -8.79 -1.26 13.70
N ARG A 264 -8.13 -1.81 14.70
CA ARG A 264 -8.32 -1.42 16.12
C ARG A 264 -8.03 0.07 16.37
N GLY A 265 -7.11 0.65 15.61
CA GLY A 265 -6.85 2.08 15.66
C GLY A 265 -8.04 2.93 15.19
N SER A 266 -8.94 2.39 14.36
CA SER A 266 -10.16 3.08 13.95
C SER A 266 -11.16 3.25 15.10
N GLU A 267 -11.24 2.27 16.03
CA GLU A 267 -12.01 2.41 17.28
C GLU A 267 -11.47 3.57 18.10
N ALA A 268 -10.14 3.60 18.32
CA ALA A 268 -9.52 4.70 19.06
C ALA A 268 -9.74 6.05 18.37
N ALA A 269 -9.65 6.11 17.04
CA ALA A 269 -9.86 7.34 16.28
C ALA A 269 -11.30 7.88 16.45
N LEU A 270 -12.30 7.01 16.39
CA LEU A 270 -13.70 7.41 16.59
C LEU A 270 -13.99 7.79 18.04
N LEU A 271 -13.45 7.02 19.01
CA LEU A 271 -13.55 7.35 20.44
C LEU A 271 -12.91 8.71 20.76
N LEU A 272 -11.76 9.00 20.16
CA LEU A 272 -11.07 10.27 20.36
C LEU A 272 -11.84 11.45 19.75
N ALA A 273 -12.43 11.26 18.55
CA ALA A 273 -13.25 12.28 17.91
C ALA A 273 -14.53 12.58 18.74
N GLU A 274 -15.11 11.56 19.38
CA GLU A 274 -16.27 11.72 20.26
C GLU A 274 -15.92 12.34 21.62
N SER A 275 -14.84 11.83 22.28
CA SER A 275 -14.55 12.18 23.67
C SER A 275 -13.71 13.44 23.83
N TYR A 276 -12.97 13.86 22.79
CA TYR A 276 -12.03 14.98 22.84
C TYR A 276 -12.16 15.92 21.62
N PRO A 277 -13.37 16.43 21.31
CA PRO A 277 -13.63 17.24 20.11
C PRO A 277 -12.84 18.56 20.06
N ASP A 278 -12.37 19.06 21.21
CA ASP A 278 -11.51 20.25 21.29
C ASP A 278 -10.08 20.02 20.79
N VAL A 279 -9.66 18.77 20.69
CA VAL A 279 -8.31 18.36 20.24
C VAL A 279 -8.36 17.64 18.90
N VAL A 280 -9.35 16.77 18.73
CA VAL A 280 -9.53 15.95 17.50
C VAL A 280 -10.62 16.58 16.64
N ARG A 281 -10.21 17.08 15.49
CA ARG A 281 -11.04 17.84 14.55
C ARG A 281 -11.47 17.04 13.33
N GLY A 282 -11.30 15.73 13.36
CA GLY A 282 -11.76 14.82 12.32
C GLY A 282 -11.15 13.43 12.46
N ALA A 283 -11.73 12.46 11.77
CA ALA A 283 -11.29 11.08 11.82
C ALA A 283 -11.27 10.45 10.42
N ILE A 284 -10.22 9.68 10.15
CA ILE A 284 -10.12 8.78 9.00
C ILE A 284 -10.06 7.36 9.55
N LEU A 285 -11.01 6.53 9.14
CA LEU A 285 -11.25 5.21 9.70
C LEU A 285 -11.04 4.16 8.60
N TYR A 286 -9.90 3.50 8.61
CA TYR A 286 -9.64 2.39 7.71
C TYR A 286 -10.11 1.06 8.30
N ALA A 287 -10.83 0.27 7.50
CA ALA A 287 -11.47 -0.97 7.94
C ALA A 287 -12.14 -0.78 9.29
N PRO A 288 -13.13 0.16 9.41
CA PRO A 288 -13.67 0.62 10.67
C PRO A 288 -14.40 -0.46 11.46
N ASN A 289 -14.41 -0.27 12.77
CA ASN A 289 -15.31 -0.94 13.69
C ASN A 289 -16.16 0.11 14.44
N ASP A 290 -17.47 -0.11 14.48
CA ASP A 290 -18.43 0.82 15.07
C ASP A 290 -18.75 0.53 16.56
N THR A 291 -18.07 -0.46 17.12
CA THR A 291 -18.31 -1.00 18.47
C THR A 291 -16.98 -1.22 19.16
N VAL A 292 -16.90 -0.96 20.47
CA VAL A 292 -15.71 -1.25 21.26
C VAL A 292 -15.53 -2.75 21.44
N TRP A 293 -14.45 -3.28 20.93
CA TRP A 293 -14.09 -4.70 21.06
C TRP A 293 -13.21 -4.96 22.31
N PRO A 294 -13.20 -6.23 22.78
CA PRO A 294 -12.30 -6.62 23.85
C PRO A 294 -10.83 -6.33 23.55
N GLY A 295 -9.99 -6.24 24.56
CA GLY A 295 -8.55 -6.20 24.41
C GLY A 295 -8.02 -7.41 23.63
N PHE A 296 -6.85 -7.28 23.00
CA PHE A 296 -6.27 -8.30 22.13
C PHE A 296 -4.84 -8.65 22.58
N PRO A 297 -4.43 -9.92 22.54
CA PRO A 297 -5.18 -11.10 22.09
C PRO A 297 -6.09 -11.71 23.17
N ASN A 298 -5.90 -11.43 24.44
CA ASN A 298 -6.42 -12.23 25.55
C ASN A 298 -7.71 -11.66 26.19
N GLY A 299 -8.42 -10.75 25.50
CA GLY A 299 -9.63 -10.13 26.03
C GLY A 299 -9.32 -9.04 27.08
N GLY A 300 -10.25 -8.75 27.99
CA GLY A 300 -10.16 -7.61 28.89
C GLY A 300 -10.67 -6.33 28.23
N ASN A 301 -10.39 -5.16 28.81
CA ASN A 301 -10.76 -3.90 28.22
C ASN A 301 -9.67 -3.47 27.24
N ALA A 302 -10.06 -2.92 26.07
CA ALA A 302 -9.09 -2.35 25.17
C ALA A 302 -8.67 -0.94 25.59
N TRP A 303 -9.68 -0.12 25.93
CA TRP A 303 -9.54 1.32 26.14
C TRP A 303 -10.04 1.75 27.50
N THR A 304 -9.45 2.79 28.07
CA THR A 304 -9.92 3.46 29.30
C THR A 304 -10.02 4.98 29.08
N ILE A 305 -10.90 5.62 29.85
CA ILE A 305 -11.03 7.07 30.01
C ILE A 305 -11.07 7.36 31.51
N ASP A 306 -10.25 8.26 32.00
CA ASP A 306 -10.10 8.60 33.41
C ASP A 306 -9.91 7.35 34.30
N GLY A 307 -9.16 6.35 33.77
CA GLY A 307 -8.92 5.10 34.45
C GLY A 307 -10.09 4.11 34.41
N ALA A 308 -11.26 4.49 33.92
CA ALA A 308 -12.42 3.61 33.82
C ALA A 308 -12.49 2.93 32.45
N PRO A 309 -12.89 1.66 32.37
CA PRO A 309 -13.06 0.95 31.09
C PRO A 309 -14.10 1.63 30.20
N VAL A 310 -13.76 1.80 28.91
CA VAL A 310 -14.75 2.21 27.91
C VAL A 310 -15.73 1.06 27.69
N PRO A 311 -17.06 1.32 27.77
CA PRO A 311 -18.07 0.27 27.60
C PRO A 311 -17.98 -0.43 26.22
N ARG A 312 -18.18 -1.74 26.22
CA ARG A 312 -18.19 -2.57 25.00
C ARG A 312 -19.54 -2.47 24.26
N THR A 313 -19.84 -1.29 23.80
CA THR A 313 -21.07 -0.94 23.09
C THR A 313 -20.77 -0.24 21.80
N ALA A 314 -21.77 0.12 21.04
CA ALA A 314 -21.61 1.02 19.90
C ALA A 314 -20.93 2.32 20.34
N ILE A 315 -19.92 2.75 19.59
CA ILE A 315 -19.20 4.00 19.88
C ILE A 315 -20.14 5.18 19.60
N PRO A 316 -20.43 6.04 20.59
CA PRO A 316 -21.26 7.22 20.36
C PRO A 316 -20.57 8.20 19.39
N VAL A 317 -21.36 9.06 18.74
CA VAL A 317 -20.87 10.05 17.76
C VAL A 317 -21.56 11.42 17.93
N THR A 318 -22.16 11.66 19.10
CA THR A 318 -22.97 12.85 19.36
C THR A 318 -22.15 14.13 19.58
N HIS A 319 -20.87 13.97 19.93
CA HIS A 319 -19.95 15.09 20.17
C HIS A 319 -18.89 15.22 19.06
N VAL A 320 -18.96 14.38 18.01
CA VAL A 320 -18.02 14.48 16.89
C VAL A 320 -18.17 15.85 16.22
N ALA A 321 -17.16 16.69 16.33
CA ALA A 321 -17.21 18.09 15.88
C ALA A 321 -16.58 18.33 14.51
N GLY A 322 -15.97 17.31 13.90
CA GLY A 322 -15.25 17.44 12.63
C GLY A 322 -15.62 16.36 11.61
N PRO A 323 -15.07 16.44 10.40
CA PRO A 323 -15.39 15.50 9.32
C PRO A 323 -14.92 14.08 9.64
N VAL A 324 -15.66 13.09 9.10
CA VAL A 324 -15.34 11.66 9.24
C VAL A 324 -15.31 11.00 7.87
N LEU A 325 -14.19 10.33 7.57
CA LEU A 325 -14.03 9.51 6.37
C LEU A 325 -13.82 8.05 6.77
N ALA A 326 -14.74 7.16 6.40
CA ALA A 326 -14.60 5.72 6.62
C ALA A 326 -14.27 5.02 5.28
N ILE A 327 -13.28 4.13 5.29
CA ILE A 327 -12.82 3.37 4.11
C ILE A 327 -12.87 1.90 4.46
N ALA A 328 -13.67 1.12 3.74
CA ALA A 328 -14.02 -0.25 4.11
C ALA A 328 -14.04 -1.22 2.93
N GLY A 329 -13.67 -2.47 3.19
CA GLY A 329 -13.76 -3.57 2.23
C GLY A 329 -15.05 -4.37 2.38
N GLY A 330 -15.72 -4.66 1.25
CA GLY A 330 -16.94 -5.47 1.22
C GLY A 330 -16.70 -6.96 1.48
N LYS A 331 -15.49 -7.44 1.26
CA LYS A 331 -15.04 -8.82 1.51
C LYS A 331 -14.16 -8.96 2.76
N ASP A 332 -14.16 -7.96 3.63
CA ASP A 332 -13.44 -8.00 4.91
C ASP A 332 -13.83 -9.24 5.72
N ARG A 333 -12.84 -10.08 6.08
CA ARG A 333 -13.01 -11.32 6.85
C ARG A 333 -12.60 -11.20 8.31
N VAL A 334 -12.08 -10.06 8.72
CA VAL A 334 -11.79 -9.78 10.14
C VAL A 334 -13.08 -9.39 10.85
N TRP A 335 -13.83 -8.45 10.24
CA TRP A 335 -15.16 -8.05 10.66
C TRP A 335 -15.93 -7.36 9.50
N PRO A 336 -17.24 -7.16 9.60
CA PRO A 336 -18.02 -6.58 8.50
C PRO A 336 -17.82 -5.06 8.39
N SER A 337 -16.59 -4.60 8.07
CA SER A 337 -16.21 -3.18 8.10
C SER A 337 -17.08 -2.31 7.20
N ALA A 338 -17.53 -2.81 6.04
CA ALA A 338 -18.44 -2.07 5.16
C ALA A 338 -19.79 -1.73 5.85
N ALA A 339 -20.42 -2.72 6.49
CA ALA A 339 -21.65 -2.49 7.24
C ALA A 339 -21.42 -1.58 8.47
N GLN A 340 -20.28 -1.70 9.11
CA GLN A 340 -19.91 -0.87 10.26
C GLN A 340 -19.65 0.59 9.84
N ALA A 341 -18.99 0.82 8.69
CA ALA A 341 -18.83 2.14 8.11
C ALA A 341 -20.19 2.81 7.84
N GLN A 342 -21.13 2.08 7.24
CA GLN A 342 -22.49 2.58 6.97
C GLN A 342 -23.24 2.92 8.28
N ARG A 343 -23.13 2.08 9.32
CA ARG A 343 -23.74 2.36 10.62
C ARG A 343 -23.13 3.57 11.32
N ILE A 344 -21.82 3.82 11.15
CA ILE A 344 -21.18 5.06 11.66
C ILE A 344 -21.80 6.27 10.95
N MET A 345 -21.89 6.25 9.61
CA MET A 345 -22.50 7.36 8.86
C MET A 345 -23.96 7.60 9.29
N GLN A 346 -24.77 6.55 9.37
CA GLN A 346 -26.16 6.65 9.81
C GLN A 346 -26.29 7.28 11.22
N ARG A 347 -25.40 6.90 12.15
CA ARG A 347 -25.43 7.50 13.51
C ARG A 347 -24.99 8.96 13.52
N LEU A 348 -24.07 9.36 12.64
CA LEU A 348 -23.69 10.77 12.46
C LEU A 348 -24.86 11.58 11.91
N ASP A 349 -25.61 11.03 10.93
CA ASP A 349 -26.84 11.63 10.41
C ASP A 349 -27.91 11.75 11.51
N ASP A 350 -28.19 10.68 12.25
CA ASP A 350 -29.20 10.63 13.34
C ASP A 350 -28.83 11.61 14.48
N ALA A 351 -27.55 11.81 14.75
CA ALA A 351 -27.04 12.77 15.71
C ALA A 351 -26.99 14.20 15.16
N HIS A 352 -27.42 14.43 13.90
CA HIS A 352 -27.39 15.72 13.23
C HIS A 352 -26.01 16.39 13.21
N VAL A 353 -24.96 15.58 13.08
CA VAL A 353 -23.59 16.12 12.92
C VAL A 353 -23.51 16.85 11.57
N THR A 354 -23.21 18.13 11.62
CA THR A 354 -23.17 18.99 10.41
C THR A 354 -21.86 18.91 9.64
N ALA A 355 -20.81 18.36 10.25
CA ALA A 355 -19.52 18.15 9.60
C ALA A 355 -19.66 17.07 8.50
N ALA A 356 -18.92 17.25 7.40
CA ALA A 356 -18.93 16.29 6.29
C ALA A 356 -18.53 14.89 6.76
N HIS A 357 -19.30 13.87 6.39
CA HIS A 357 -18.97 12.50 6.67
C HIS A 357 -19.31 11.60 5.48
N GLN A 358 -18.45 10.64 5.20
CA GLN A 358 -18.58 9.76 4.04
C GLN A 358 -18.00 8.38 4.32
N ALA A 359 -18.64 7.34 3.79
CA ALA A 359 -18.10 6.00 3.69
C ALA A 359 -17.73 5.67 2.23
N LEU A 360 -16.49 5.24 2.01
CA LEU A 360 -16.02 4.65 0.77
C LEU A 360 -15.99 3.13 0.98
N VAL A 361 -16.84 2.41 0.26
CA VAL A 361 -16.93 0.95 0.32
C VAL A 361 -16.44 0.36 -0.99
N TYR A 362 -15.41 -0.49 -0.90
CA TYR A 362 -14.85 -1.21 -2.03
C TYR A 362 -15.35 -2.66 -2.01
N PRO A 363 -16.29 -3.04 -2.90
CA PRO A 363 -17.08 -4.28 -2.76
C PRO A 363 -16.24 -5.55 -2.69
N ASP A 364 -15.12 -5.60 -3.43
CA ASP A 364 -14.27 -6.79 -3.57
C ASP A 364 -12.99 -6.74 -2.72
N ALA A 365 -12.70 -5.61 -2.09
CA ALA A 365 -11.56 -5.47 -1.20
C ALA A 365 -11.82 -6.10 0.17
N GLY A 366 -10.75 -6.47 0.86
CA GLY A 366 -10.75 -7.05 2.20
C GLY A 366 -10.46 -6.04 3.30
N HIS A 367 -9.89 -6.53 4.41
CA HIS A 367 -9.42 -5.70 5.53
C HIS A 367 -8.24 -4.81 5.13
N GLY A 368 -7.50 -5.19 4.08
CA GLY A 368 -6.30 -4.53 3.60
C GLY A 368 -6.50 -3.19 2.87
N VAL A 369 -7.66 -2.54 3.00
CA VAL A 369 -8.00 -1.27 2.30
C VAL A 369 -7.25 -0.03 2.78
N GLY A 370 -6.55 -0.11 3.91
CA GLY A 370 -6.02 1.07 4.60
C GLY A 370 -4.54 1.25 4.42
N SER A 371 -4.11 2.14 3.57
CA SER A 371 -2.76 2.70 3.44
C SER A 371 -2.64 3.48 2.12
N PHE A 372 -1.41 3.95 1.82
CA PHE A 372 -1.04 4.47 0.51
C PHE A 372 -0.94 3.34 -0.55
N PRO A 373 -1.02 3.65 -1.86
CA PRO A 373 -1.01 2.67 -2.94
C PRO A 373 0.40 2.17 -3.32
N TYR A 374 0.43 1.21 -4.23
CA TYR A 374 1.59 0.73 -5.00
C TYR A 374 2.65 -0.07 -4.24
N LEU A 375 2.39 -0.42 -2.98
CA LEU A 375 3.24 -1.35 -2.23
C LEU A 375 2.59 -2.74 -2.22
N ALA A 376 3.38 -3.77 -2.52
CA ALA A 376 2.87 -5.14 -2.56
C ALA A 376 2.49 -5.62 -1.15
N ALA A 377 1.29 -6.15 -1.04
CA ALA A 377 0.73 -6.59 0.24
C ALA A 377 -0.13 -7.84 0.05
N GLY A 378 -0.02 -8.76 0.99
CA GLY A 378 -0.84 -9.97 1.05
C GLY A 378 -2.25 -9.71 1.57
N THR A 379 -3.05 -10.76 1.53
CA THR A 379 -4.44 -10.80 2.03
C THR A 379 -4.57 -11.66 3.30
N SER A 380 -3.44 -12.04 3.90
CA SER A 380 -3.37 -12.80 5.14
C SER A 380 -2.32 -12.23 6.08
N VAL A 381 -2.50 -12.43 7.36
CA VAL A 381 -1.53 -12.06 8.41
C VAL A 381 -1.40 -13.18 9.42
N THR A 382 -0.19 -13.43 9.90
CA THR A 382 0.01 -14.30 11.05
C THR A 382 -0.32 -13.51 12.31
N SER A 383 -1.26 -13.99 13.10
CA SER A 383 -1.62 -13.32 14.36
C SER A 383 -0.47 -13.34 15.35
N PRO A 384 -0.18 -12.22 16.04
CA PRO A 384 0.83 -12.19 17.09
C PRO A 384 0.62 -13.30 18.12
N GLY A 385 1.69 -14.05 18.43
CA GLY A 385 1.67 -15.15 19.40
C GLY A 385 1.02 -16.45 18.91
N THR A 386 0.74 -16.57 17.61
CA THR A 386 0.25 -17.79 16.97
C THR A 386 0.96 -18.01 15.65
N ASP A 387 1.10 -19.27 15.19
CA ASP A 387 1.60 -19.60 13.85
C ASP A 387 0.46 -19.73 12.82
N VAL A 388 -0.74 -19.23 13.16
CA VAL A 388 -1.92 -19.37 12.32
C VAL A 388 -2.10 -18.13 11.46
N ALA A 389 -1.99 -18.32 10.14
CA ALA A 389 -2.36 -17.30 9.17
C ALA A 389 -3.88 -17.07 9.21
N ARG A 390 -4.28 -15.81 9.26
CA ARG A 390 -5.67 -15.36 9.19
C ARG A 390 -5.91 -14.60 7.92
N SER A 391 -6.92 -15.00 7.15
CA SER A 391 -7.33 -14.26 5.97
C SER A 391 -7.92 -12.91 6.36
N LEU A 392 -7.46 -11.87 5.69
CA LEU A 392 -8.01 -10.52 5.73
C LEU A 392 -9.20 -10.35 4.78
N GLY A 393 -9.41 -11.33 3.88
CA GLY A 393 -10.43 -11.27 2.81
C GLY A 393 -9.97 -10.43 1.62
N GLY A 394 -10.86 -10.31 0.64
CA GLY A 394 -10.54 -9.63 -0.62
C GLY A 394 -9.53 -10.38 -1.47
N THR A 395 -8.95 -9.65 -2.42
CA THR A 395 -7.81 -10.08 -3.24
C THR A 395 -6.74 -8.99 -3.21
N ARG A 396 -5.50 -9.33 -3.51
CA ARG A 396 -4.39 -8.36 -3.59
C ARG A 396 -4.70 -7.24 -4.58
N GLU A 397 -5.30 -7.58 -5.72
CA GLU A 397 -5.71 -6.64 -6.75
C GLU A 397 -6.82 -5.69 -6.28
N ALA A 398 -7.88 -6.21 -5.65
CA ALA A 398 -8.97 -5.40 -5.14
C ALA A 398 -8.53 -4.47 -4.00
N ASP A 399 -7.64 -4.94 -3.11
CA ASP A 399 -7.06 -4.13 -2.05
C ASP A 399 -6.12 -3.04 -2.63
N ALA A 400 -5.32 -3.36 -3.67
CA ALA A 400 -4.47 -2.40 -4.35
C ALA A 400 -5.30 -1.32 -5.07
N ALA A 401 -6.37 -1.69 -5.77
CA ALA A 401 -7.31 -0.77 -6.39
C ALA A 401 -8.00 0.14 -5.36
N ALA A 402 -8.43 -0.42 -4.22
CA ALA A 402 -9.02 0.34 -3.13
C ALA A 402 -8.05 1.38 -2.54
N ARG A 403 -6.77 1.04 -2.37
CA ARG A 403 -5.73 1.97 -1.91
C ARG A 403 -5.44 3.05 -2.95
N SER A 404 -5.35 2.67 -4.23
CA SER A 404 -5.07 3.60 -5.33
C SER A 404 -6.18 4.65 -5.51
N ASP A 405 -7.43 4.27 -5.35
CA ASP A 405 -8.59 5.18 -5.40
C ASP A 405 -8.80 5.93 -4.07
N GLY A 406 -8.55 5.28 -2.93
CA GLY A 406 -8.81 5.83 -1.59
C GLY A 406 -7.79 6.89 -1.15
N TRP A 407 -6.50 6.69 -1.45
CA TRP A 407 -5.45 7.59 -0.99
C TRP A 407 -5.59 9.04 -1.50
N PRO A 408 -5.85 9.32 -2.77
CA PRO A 408 -6.13 10.68 -3.23
C PRO A 408 -7.34 11.31 -2.53
N LYS A 409 -8.36 10.51 -2.18
CA LYS A 409 -9.53 10.98 -1.43
C LYS A 409 -9.20 11.32 0.02
N VAL A 410 -8.26 10.59 0.64
CA VAL A 410 -7.70 10.94 1.96
C VAL A 410 -6.95 12.27 1.89
N LEU A 411 -6.10 12.47 0.89
CA LEU A 411 -5.40 13.75 0.70
C LEU A 411 -6.38 14.91 0.44
N ALA A 412 -7.44 14.68 -0.35
CA ALA A 412 -8.50 15.67 -0.58
C ALA A 412 -9.28 15.98 0.70
N PHE A 413 -9.63 14.97 1.50
CA PHE A 413 -10.28 15.13 2.80
C PHE A 413 -9.44 15.96 3.78
N LEU A 414 -8.13 15.76 3.81
CA LEU A 414 -7.22 16.52 4.66
C LEU A 414 -7.01 17.96 4.16
N ALA A 415 -7.29 18.24 2.89
CA ALA A 415 -7.16 19.57 2.29
C ALA A 415 -8.40 20.45 2.50
N ALA A 416 -9.57 19.86 2.79
CA ALA A 416 -10.83 20.54 3.02
C ALA A 416 -10.88 21.18 4.42
#